data_91719c92ed3a43e47d990b485e3b432e
#
_entry.id   91719c92ed3a43e47d990b485e3b432e
#
_cell.length_a   1.000
_cell.length_b   1.000
_cell.length_c   1.000
_cell.angle_alpha   90.00
_cell.angle_beta   90.00
_cell.angle_gamma   90.00
#
_symmetry.space_group_name_H-M   'P 1'
#
loop_
_entity.id
_entity.type
_entity.pdbx_description
1 polymer ?
#
loop_
_entity_poly.entity_id
_entity_poly.type
_entity_poly.pdbx_seq_one_letter_code
_entity_poly.pdbx_strand_id
1 'polypeptide(L)'
;MITTHHTGSLFYRRCGSGDRLVVLLHGWPQTGHCWRHLMEPLGERHTVVAPDLRGYGRSGKPGSGYDKRSTAADLSRLVEELGFETAAVVGHDRGARVAHRWALDVPGQVERLALLDILPSREVMNSFDRDSAAAMWHWFFHLQPDLPELLIAGNVEAYLRFFFERQSFVPEAIDAEALAEYVTAFSDPDALHASLEDYRAGFREDLEADERDAREGNRLRLPLLLLWGAQGGLGRGPVLRIWEDYAERVTGAAIEDCKHFLPEEQPQRVLRHLTHFLAA
;
A
#
# COMPACT_ATOMS: atom_id res chain seq x y z
N MET A 1 5.83 16.89 14.79
CA MET A 1 4.44 16.66 15.23
C MET A 1 3.56 16.35 14.02
N ILE A 2 2.75 15.30 14.08
CA ILE A 2 1.81 14.89 13.02
C ILE A 2 0.53 15.71 13.15
N THR A 3 0.06 16.27 12.04
CA THR A 3 -1.20 17.01 11.92
C THR A 3 -2.12 16.31 10.92
N THR A 4 -3.42 16.58 10.97
CA THR A 4 -4.41 15.99 10.06
C THR A 4 -5.05 17.05 9.19
N HIS A 5 -5.31 16.70 7.94
CA HIS A 5 -5.81 17.59 6.90
C HIS A 5 -6.82 16.90 6.00
N HIS A 6 -7.58 17.69 5.26
CA HIS A 6 -8.42 17.26 4.16
C HIS A 6 -8.12 18.12 2.92
N THR A 7 -8.14 17.47 1.76
CA THR A 7 -8.13 18.16 0.48
C THR A 7 -9.02 17.38 -0.51
N GLY A 8 -9.98 18.06 -1.10
CA GLY A 8 -11.01 17.38 -1.89
C GLY A 8 -11.67 16.27 -1.08
N SER A 9 -11.60 15.05 -1.58
CA SER A 9 -12.13 13.84 -0.91
C SER A 9 -11.09 13.08 -0.08
N LEU A 10 -9.82 13.51 -0.05
CA LEU A 10 -8.77 12.82 0.69
C LEU A 10 -8.56 13.41 2.08
N PHE A 11 -8.53 12.53 3.06
CA PHE A 11 -7.97 12.80 4.38
C PHE A 11 -6.50 12.35 4.39
N TYR A 12 -5.62 13.14 5.02
CA TYR A 12 -4.23 12.75 5.17
C TYR A 12 -3.60 13.26 6.48
N ARG A 13 -2.61 12.54 6.95
CA ARG A 13 -1.71 12.95 8.01
C ARG A 13 -0.50 13.61 7.39
N ARG A 14 0.02 14.66 8.02
CA ARG A 14 1.20 15.42 7.54
C ARG A 14 2.16 15.70 8.69
N CYS A 15 3.47 15.66 8.40
CA CYS A 15 4.51 16.21 9.25
C CYS A 15 5.71 16.68 8.43
N GLY A 16 6.60 17.44 9.08
CA GLY A 16 7.78 18.02 8.43
C GLY A 16 7.44 19.18 7.50
N SER A 17 8.51 19.84 7.01
CA SER A 17 8.43 21.01 6.12
C SER A 17 9.63 21.10 5.17
N GLY A 18 10.25 19.95 4.84
CA GLY A 18 11.33 19.89 3.85
C GLY A 18 10.84 20.16 2.44
N ASP A 19 11.76 20.53 1.56
CA ASP A 19 11.48 20.90 0.17
C ASP A 19 11.13 19.68 -0.73
N ARG A 20 11.33 18.48 -0.25
CA ARG A 20 10.99 17.22 -0.96
C ARG A 20 9.81 16.56 -0.30
N LEU A 21 8.84 16.14 -1.11
CA LEU A 21 7.65 15.43 -0.66
C LEU A 21 7.86 13.92 -0.62
N VAL A 22 7.45 13.31 0.48
CA VAL A 22 7.33 11.83 0.62
C VAL A 22 5.88 11.48 0.86
N VAL A 23 5.31 10.64 0.01
CA VAL A 23 3.93 10.13 0.11
C VAL A 23 3.97 8.68 0.56
N LEU A 24 3.29 8.37 1.66
CA LEU A 24 3.25 7.04 2.31
C LEU A 24 1.86 6.43 2.12
N LEU A 25 1.75 5.35 1.34
CA LEU A 25 0.50 4.71 0.97
C LEU A 25 0.31 3.39 1.71
N HIS A 26 -0.73 3.33 2.51
CA HIS A 26 -1.08 2.13 3.31
C HIS A 26 -1.69 1.01 2.46
N GLY A 27 -1.76 -0.19 3.03
CA GLY A 27 -2.44 -1.34 2.46
C GLY A 27 -3.73 -1.71 3.19
N TRP A 28 -4.29 -2.86 2.80
CA TRP A 28 -5.43 -3.47 3.47
C TRP A 28 -4.95 -4.29 4.69
N PRO A 29 -5.63 -4.31 5.82
CA PRO A 29 -6.81 -3.55 6.19
C PRO A 29 -6.45 -2.35 7.08
N GLN A 30 -5.59 -1.48 6.61
CA GLN A 30 -5.04 -0.37 7.39
C GLN A 30 -5.54 1.00 6.88
N THR A 31 -5.06 2.05 7.53
CA THR A 31 -5.19 3.45 7.13
C THR A 31 -3.81 4.11 7.12
N GLY A 32 -3.70 5.38 6.77
CA GLY A 32 -2.44 6.13 6.89
C GLY A 32 -1.82 6.11 8.30
N HIS A 33 -2.55 5.64 9.31
CA HIS A 33 -2.05 5.44 10.68
C HIS A 33 -0.91 4.41 10.78
N CYS A 34 -0.84 3.44 9.90
CA CYS A 34 0.22 2.42 9.89
C CYS A 34 1.63 3.02 9.76
N TRP A 35 1.74 4.25 9.25
CA TRP A 35 2.99 4.95 9.08
C TRP A 35 3.45 5.78 10.30
N ARG A 36 2.67 5.78 11.42
CA ARG A 36 2.90 6.63 12.61
C ARG A 36 4.34 6.60 13.14
N HIS A 37 5.00 5.45 13.09
CA HIS A 37 6.36 5.29 13.58
C HIS A 37 7.45 5.81 12.60
N LEU A 38 7.11 6.01 11.33
CA LEU A 38 8.05 6.45 10.29
C LEU A 38 7.91 7.94 9.95
N MET A 39 6.72 8.51 10.14
CA MET A 39 6.41 9.86 9.69
C MET A 39 7.31 10.91 10.32
N GLU A 40 7.42 10.98 11.64
CA GLU A 40 8.22 12.01 12.31
C GLU A 40 9.71 11.92 11.98
N PRO A 41 10.36 10.75 12.04
CA PRO A 41 11.77 10.63 11.62
C PRO A 41 12.02 11.04 10.16
N LEU A 42 11.13 10.66 9.22
CA LEU A 42 11.24 11.11 7.83
C LEU A 42 10.97 12.60 7.69
N GLY A 43 10.07 13.14 8.52
CA GLY A 43 9.69 14.56 8.57
C GLY A 43 10.80 15.50 9.05
N GLU A 44 11.90 14.98 9.62
CA GLU A 44 13.07 15.81 9.95
C GLU A 44 13.72 16.44 8.71
N ARG A 45 13.57 15.80 7.53
CA ARG A 45 14.21 16.26 6.29
C ARG A 45 13.25 16.45 5.12
N HIS A 46 12.01 15.99 5.24
CA HIS A 46 11.03 15.98 4.16
C HIS A 46 9.71 16.58 4.63
N THR A 47 8.89 17.00 3.68
CA THR A 47 7.45 17.07 3.91
C THR A 47 6.89 15.66 3.70
N VAL A 48 6.26 15.08 4.72
CA VAL A 48 5.75 13.72 4.69
C VAL A 48 4.24 13.73 4.79
N VAL A 49 3.56 13.03 3.89
CA VAL A 49 2.11 12.86 3.93
C VAL A 49 1.74 11.37 3.87
N ALA A 50 0.76 10.98 4.68
CA ALA A 50 0.19 9.64 4.71
C ALA A 50 -1.33 9.76 4.53
N PRO A 51 -1.85 9.73 3.29
CA PRO A 51 -3.28 9.76 3.03
C PRO A 51 -3.94 8.43 3.43
N ASP A 52 -5.20 8.51 3.85
CA ASP A 52 -6.10 7.38 3.74
C ASP A 52 -6.48 7.28 2.26
N LEU A 53 -6.32 6.11 1.66
CA LEU A 53 -6.62 5.92 0.23
C LEU A 53 -8.13 6.10 -0.05
N ARG A 54 -8.48 6.35 -1.31
CA ARG A 54 -9.86 6.36 -1.77
C ARG A 54 -10.63 5.16 -1.22
N GLY A 55 -11.75 5.39 -0.55
CA GLY A 55 -12.59 4.37 0.06
C GLY A 55 -12.16 3.90 1.44
N TYR A 56 -10.98 4.29 1.92
CA TYR A 56 -10.45 3.87 3.22
C TYR A 56 -10.54 5.00 4.27
N GLY A 57 -10.60 4.60 5.52
CA GLY A 57 -10.48 5.49 6.67
C GLY A 57 -11.43 6.68 6.60
N ARG A 58 -10.86 7.88 6.69
CA ARG A 58 -11.59 9.16 6.67
C ARG A 58 -11.70 9.78 5.26
N SER A 59 -11.11 9.16 4.25
CA SER A 59 -11.23 9.60 2.86
C SER A 59 -12.61 9.30 2.30
N GLY A 60 -12.97 9.99 1.21
CA GLY A 60 -14.24 9.83 0.52
C GLY A 60 -14.44 8.42 -0.03
N LYS A 61 -15.70 7.99 -0.04
CA LYS A 61 -16.13 6.66 -0.49
C LYS A 61 -17.10 6.80 -1.66
N PRO A 62 -16.58 7.13 -2.87
CA PRO A 62 -17.43 7.24 -4.06
C PRO A 62 -18.01 5.88 -4.44
N GLY A 63 -19.12 5.87 -5.18
CA GLY A 63 -19.78 4.63 -5.60
C GLY A 63 -19.01 3.79 -6.63
N SER A 64 -17.82 4.24 -7.10
CA SER A 64 -16.99 3.54 -8.10
C SER A 64 -15.58 4.14 -8.20
N GLY A 65 -14.73 3.56 -9.07
CA GLY A 65 -13.39 4.05 -9.35
C GLY A 65 -12.36 3.60 -8.30
N TYR A 66 -12.44 2.36 -7.89
CA TYR A 66 -11.53 1.75 -6.93
C TYR A 66 -10.33 1.04 -7.58
N ASP A 67 -10.21 1.16 -8.89
CA ASP A 67 -9.01 0.76 -9.63
C ASP A 67 -7.80 1.62 -9.25
N LYS A 68 -6.61 1.08 -9.43
CA LYS A 68 -5.35 1.72 -9.01
C LYS A 68 -5.08 3.02 -9.76
N ARG A 69 -5.54 3.13 -11.01
CA ARG A 69 -5.38 4.35 -11.82
C ARG A 69 -6.23 5.49 -11.26
N SER A 70 -7.49 5.24 -10.92
CA SER A 70 -8.37 6.22 -10.30
C SER A 70 -7.84 6.69 -8.95
N THR A 71 -7.35 5.75 -8.12
CA THR A 71 -6.72 6.07 -6.83
C THR A 71 -5.42 6.86 -7.01
N ALA A 72 -4.58 6.48 -7.97
CA ALA A 72 -3.35 7.21 -8.29
C ALA A 72 -3.62 8.65 -8.77
N ALA A 73 -4.69 8.86 -9.53
CA ALA A 73 -5.09 10.19 -9.98
C ALA A 73 -5.51 11.12 -8.80
N ASP A 74 -6.10 10.58 -7.74
CA ASP A 74 -6.37 11.36 -6.52
C ASP A 74 -5.07 11.80 -5.85
N LEU A 75 -4.09 10.89 -5.77
CA LEU A 75 -2.78 11.18 -5.16
C LEU A 75 -1.95 12.16 -6.00
N SER A 76 -2.03 12.05 -7.31
CA SER A 76 -1.42 13.01 -8.23
C SER A 76 -1.93 14.44 -7.98
N ARG A 77 -3.26 14.60 -7.85
CA ARG A 77 -3.86 15.89 -7.48
C ARG A 77 -3.44 16.36 -6.09
N LEU A 78 -3.33 15.46 -5.11
CA LEU A 78 -2.84 15.80 -3.77
C LEU A 78 -1.44 16.41 -3.83
N VAL A 79 -0.52 15.84 -4.62
CA VAL A 79 0.84 16.39 -4.80
C VAL A 79 0.79 17.82 -5.35
N GLU A 80 -0.02 18.07 -6.38
CA GLU A 80 -0.20 19.38 -6.99
C GLU A 80 -0.81 20.40 -6.00
N GLU A 81 -1.85 20.01 -5.26
CA GLU A 81 -2.50 20.86 -4.25
C GLU A 81 -1.60 21.20 -3.06
N LEU A 82 -0.63 20.34 -2.76
CA LEU A 82 0.40 20.60 -1.77
C LEU A 82 1.51 21.52 -2.30
N GLY A 83 1.50 21.87 -3.59
CA GLY A 83 2.47 22.76 -4.23
C GLY A 83 3.77 22.08 -4.64
N PHE A 84 3.77 20.75 -4.81
CA PHE A 84 4.93 20.00 -5.29
C PHE A 84 4.72 19.56 -6.74
N GLU A 85 5.79 19.46 -7.50
CA GLU A 85 5.79 18.92 -8.86
C GLU A 85 6.04 17.40 -8.85
N THR A 86 6.87 16.93 -7.90
CA THR A 86 7.28 15.55 -7.77
C THR A 86 7.20 15.06 -6.34
N ALA A 87 7.17 13.74 -6.17
CA ALA A 87 7.24 13.10 -4.88
C ALA A 87 8.05 11.79 -4.92
N ALA A 88 8.71 11.46 -3.82
CA ALA A 88 9.09 10.09 -3.54
C ALA A 88 7.87 9.35 -2.96
N VAL A 89 7.58 8.16 -3.46
CA VAL A 89 6.40 7.40 -3.06
C VAL A 89 6.82 6.10 -2.38
N VAL A 90 6.25 5.82 -1.23
CA VAL A 90 6.43 4.57 -0.49
C VAL A 90 5.06 3.92 -0.34
N GLY A 91 4.88 2.74 -0.88
CA GLY A 91 3.62 2.02 -0.76
C GLY A 91 3.80 0.66 -0.08
N HIS A 92 2.80 0.27 0.69
CA HIS A 92 2.68 -1.06 1.30
C HIS A 92 1.44 -1.77 0.77
N ASP A 93 1.52 -3.05 0.46
CA ASP A 93 0.40 -3.91 0.03
C ASP A 93 -0.46 -3.26 -1.07
N ARG A 94 -1.76 -2.99 -0.84
CA ARG A 94 -2.66 -2.33 -1.81
C ARG A 94 -2.14 -0.95 -2.22
N GLY A 95 -1.58 -0.19 -1.28
CA GLY A 95 -0.95 1.10 -1.56
C GLY A 95 0.31 0.99 -2.42
N ALA A 96 1.04 -0.11 -2.32
CA ALA A 96 2.18 -0.37 -3.20
C ALA A 96 1.74 -0.63 -4.64
N ARG A 97 0.58 -1.28 -4.84
CA ARG A 97 0.00 -1.47 -6.18
C ARG A 97 -0.46 -0.15 -6.79
N VAL A 98 -1.04 0.75 -5.99
CA VAL A 98 -1.38 2.12 -6.40
C VAL A 98 -0.10 2.89 -6.80
N ALA A 99 0.94 2.80 -5.97
CA ALA A 99 2.22 3.47 -6.23
C ALA A 99 2.89 2.99 -7.53
N HIS A 100 2.86 1.68 -7.80
CA HIS A 100 3.34 1.09 -9.04
C HIS A 100 2.58 1.64 -10.25
N ARG A 101 1.24 1.62 -10.20
CA ARG A 101 0.39 2.14 -11.28
C ARG A 101 0.61 3.64 -11.50
N TRP A 102 0.72 4.43 -10.43
CA TRP A 102 1.00 5.86 -10.51
C TRP A 102 2.32 6.17 -11.20
N ALA A 103 3.38 5.46 -10.84
CA ALA A 103 4.70 5.64 -11.45
C ALA A 103 4.73 5.28 -12.96
N LEU A 104 3.89 4.34 -13.40
CA LEU A 104 3.74 4.00 -14.82
C LEU A 104 2.90 5.02 -15.57
N ASP A 105 1.78 5.49 -14.99
CA ASP A 105 0.83 6.38 -15.67
C ASP A 105 1.31 7.84 -15.70
N VAL A 106 2.08 8.30 -14.68
CA VAL A 106 2.59 9.68 -14.57
C VAL A 106 4.10 9.67 -14.30
N PRO A 107 4.93 9.23 -15.26
CA PRO A 107 6.34 8.94 -15.03
C PRO A 107 7.20 10.16 -14.66
N GLY A 108 6.70 11.39 -14.81
CA GLY A 108 7.42 12.61 -14.38
C GLY A 108 7.16 13.04 -12.94
N GLN A 109 6.13 12.49 -12.29
CA GLN A 109 5.70 12.94 -10.96
C GLN A 109 6.28 12.08 -9.83
N VAL A 110 6.54 10.80 -10.05
CA VAL A 110 7.18 9.92 -9.07
C VAL A 110 8.68 9.86 -9.35
N GLU A 111 9.50 10.47 -8.47
CA GLU A 111 10.95 10.50 -8.65
C GLU A 111 11.68 9.27 -8.10
N ARG A 112 11.13 8.64 -7.07
CA ARG A 112 11.62 7.42 -6.41
C ARG A 112 10.45 6.59 -5.91
N LEU A 113 10.56 5.29 -5.98
CA LEU A 113 9.51 4.38 -5.58
C LEU A 113 10.03 3.32 -4.62
N ALA A 114 9.39 3.18 -3.46
CA ALA A 114 9.63 2.05 -2.56
C ALA A 114 8.34 1.24 -2.43
N LEU A 115 8.42 -0.07 -2.67
CA LEU A 115 7.29 -0.99 -2.58
C LEU A 115 7.57 -2.03 -1.49
N LEU A 116 6.62 -2.14 -0.56
CA LEU A 116 6.73 -3.00 0.60
C LEU A 116 5.78 -4.19 0.47
N ASP A 117 6.35 -5.38 0.55
CA ASP A 117 5.72 -6.71 0.61
C ASP A 117 4.70 -7.02 -0.49
N ILE A 118 5.06 -6.71 -1.74
CA ILE A 118 4.29 -7.10 -2.92
C ILE A 118 5.15 -7.71 -4.04
N LEU A 119 4.50 -8.53 -4.86
CA LEU A 119 4.91 -8.84 -6.24
C LEU A 119 3.95 -8.14 -7.22
N PRO A 120 4.33 -7.95 -8.48
CA PRO A 120 3.42 -7.43 -9.51
C PRO A 120 2.14 -8.27 -9.55
N SER A 121 0.97 -7.60 -9.69
CA SER A 121 -0.33 -8.30 -9.66
C SER A 121 -0.43 -9.40 -10.69
N ARG A 122 0.06 -9.12 -11.90
CA ARG A 122 0.11 -10.09 -13.00
C ARG A 122 0.87 -11.38 -12.63
N GLU A 123 2.04 -11.25 -11.98
CA GLU A 123 2.83 -12.42 -11.57
C GLU A 123 2.11 -13.24 -10.49
N VAL A 124 1.49 -12.58 -9.52
CA VAL A 124 0.69 -13.25 -8.49
C VAL A 124 -0.47 -14.00 -9.14
N MET A 125 -1.22 -13.34 -10.04
CA MET A 125 -2.41 -13.94 -10.67
C MET A 125 -2.08 -15.12 -11.57
N ASN A 126 -0.93 -15.08 -12.25
CA ASN A 126 -0.50 -16.14 -13.16
C ASN A 126 0.22 -17.30 -12.45
N SER A 127 0.54 -17.17 -11.14
CA SER A 127 1.30 -18.16 -10.38
C SER A 127 0.49 -18.92 -9.35
N PHE A 128 -0.83 -18.77 -9.30
CA PHE A 128 -1.66 -19.48 -8.33
C PHE A 128 -1.56 -21.00 -8.52
N ASP A 129 -1.15 -21.66 -7.45
CA ASP A 129 -1.26 -23.08 -7.25
C ASP A 129 -2.18 -23.37 -6.05
N ARG A 130 -2.30 -24.66 -5.68
CA ARG A 130 -3.14 -25.05 -4.55
C ARG A 130 -2.74 -24.37 -3.22
N ASP A 131 -1.45 -24.25 -2.97
CA ASP A 131 -0.94 -23.80 -1.68
C ASP A 131 -1.01 -22.26 -1.58
N SER A 132 -0.65 -21.55 -2.64
CA SER A 132 -0.80 -20.08 -2.73
C SER A 132 -2.27 -19.67 -2.75
N ALA A 133 -3.16 -20.38 -3.44
CA ALA A 133 -4.59 -20.11 -3.42
C ALA A 133 -5.18 -20.32 -2.01
N ALA A 134 -4.72 -21.35 -1.28
CA ALA A 134 -5.14 -21.56 0.10
C ALA A 134 -4.62 -20.48 1.06
N ALA A 135 -3.39 -19.99 0.87
CA ALA A 135 -2.82 -18.89 1.66
C ALA A 135 -3.51 -17.56 1.39
N MET A 136 -3.88 -17.30 0.14
CA MET A 136 -4.51 -16.05 -0.34
C MET A 136 -6.03 -16.18 -0.53
N TRP A 137 -6.68 -17.12 0.18
CA TRP A 137 -8.12 -17.42 0.05
C TRP A 137 -9.00 -16.16 0.13
N HIS A 138 -8.60 -15.17 0.94
CA HIS A 138 -9.34 -13.93 1.13
C HIS A 138 -9.46 -13.08 -0.15
N TRP A 139 -8.50 -13.18 -1.06
CA TRP A 139 -8.60 -12.50 -2.35
C TRP A 139 -9.82 -12.99 -3.12
N PHE A 140 -10.01 -14.31 -3.20
CA PHE A 140 -11.14 -14.92 -3.89
C PHE A 140 -12.48 -14.72 -3.15
N PHE A 141 -12.42 -14.67 -1.81
CA PHE A 141 -13.58 -14.35 -0.98
C PHE A 141 -14.03 -12.90 -1.20
N HIS A 142 -13.11 -11.93 -1.19
CA HIS A 142 -13.40 -10.53 -1.41
C HIS A 142 -13.97 -10.23 -2.82
N LEU A 143 -13.74 -11.10 -3.79
CA LEU A 143 -14.30 -10.97 -5.14
C LEU A 143 -15.80 -11.25 -5.20
N GLN A 144 -16.34 -12.00 -4.24
CA GLN A 144 -17.73 -12.38 -4.29
C GLN A 144 -18.62 -11.14 -4.09
N PRO A 145 -19.71 -10.99 -4.85
CA PRO A 145 -20.66 -9.90 -4.61
C PRO A 145 -21.43 -10.15 -3.31
N ASP A 146 -21.67 -9.09 -2.54
CA ASP A 146 -22.55 -9.01 -1.37
C ASP A 146 -22.17 -9.92 -0.17
N LEU A 147 -21.67 -11.12 -0.41
CA LEU A 147 -21.40 -12.11 0.64
C LEU A 147 -20.30 -11.67 1.62
N PRO A 148 -19.15 -11.10 1.18
CA PRO A 148 -18.13 -10.61 2.11
C PRO A 148 -18.68 -9.51 3.02
N GLU A 149 -19.39 -8.52 2.46
CA GLU A 149 -20.04 -7.45 3.22
C GLU A 149 -20.97 -8.01 4.30
N LEU A 150 -21.83 -8.96 3.91
CA LEU A 150 -22.79 -9.60 4.82
C LEU A 150 -22.11 -10.32 6.00
N LEU A 151 -21.02 -11.05 5.74
CA LEU A 151 -20.34 -11.83 6.76
C LEU A 151 -19.39 -11.01 7.63
N ILE A 152 -18.77 -9.97 7.07
CA ILE A 152 -17.76 -9.15 7.78
C ILE A 152 -18.42 -8.07 8.62
N ALA A 153 -19.47 -7.39 8.15
CA ALA A 153 -20.08 -6.22 8.79
C ALA A 153 -20.42 -6.42 10.29
N GLY A 154 -20.89 -7.61 10.67
CA GLY A 154 -21.17 -7.95 12.07
C GLY A 154 -19.95 -8.46 12.86
N ASN A 155 -18.78 -8.61 12.24
CA ASN A 155 -17.62 -9.28 12.80
C ASN A 155 -16.29 -8.59 12.45
N VAL A 156 -16.31 -7.29 12.17
CA VAL A 156 -15.14 -6.53 11.68
C VAL A 156 -13.91 -6.75 12.54
N GLU A 157 -13.99 -6.56 13.85
CA GLU A 157 -12.84 -6.73 14.74
C GLU A 157 -12.26 -8.15 14.69
N ALA A 158 -13.11 -9.17 14.77
CA ALA A 158 -12.65 -10.56 14.70
C ALA A 158 -12.01 -10.87 13.34
N TYR A 159 -12.56 -10.32 12.27
CA TYR A 159 -12.03 -10.49 10.91
C TYR A 159 -10.65 -9.84 10.75
N LEU A 160 -10.47 -8.59 11.19
CA LEU A 160 -9.20 -7.90 11.12
C LEU A 160 -8.13 -8.54 12.01
N ARG A 161 -8.48 -8.90 13.26
CA ARG A 161 -7.57 -9.61 14.16
C ARG A 161 -7.04 -10.90 13.55
N PHE A 162 -7.89 -11.67 12.88
CA PHE A 162 -7.47 -12.90 12.20
C PHE A 162 -6.29 -12.65 11.23
N PHE A 163 -6.33 -11.55 10.46
CA PHE A 163 -5.24 -11.22 9.54
C PHE A 163 -4.01 -10.67 10.26
N PHE A 164 -4.19 -9.73 11.18
CA PHE A 164 -3.09 -9.15 11.93
C PHE A 164 -2.30 -10.21 12.69
N GLU A 165 -2.97 -11.12 13.39
CA GLU A 165 -2.31 -12.19 14.16
C GLU A 165 -1.59 -13.22 13.26
N ARG A 166 -2.14 -13.54 12.09
CA ARG A 166 -1.55 -14.55 11.20
C ARG A 166 -0.47 -14.00 10.28
N GLN A 167 -0.62 -12.77 9.86
CA GLN A 167 0.29 -12.13 8.90
C GLN A 167 1.35 -11.25 9.57
N SER A 168 1.41 -11.20 10.90
CA SER A 168 2.51 -10.61 11.65
C SER A 168 3.44 -11.68 12.21
N PHE A 169 4.73 -11.38 12.23
CA PHE A 169 5.74 -12.12 13.00
C PHE A 169 5.75 -11.66 14.45
N VAL A 170 5.49 -10.37 14.66
CA VAL A 170 5.33 -9.70 15.96
C VAL A 170 3.88 -9.22 16.07
N PRO A 171 2.92 -10.06 16.52
CA PRO A 171 1.51 -9.69 16.57
C PRO A 171 1.22 -8.45 17.42
N GLU A 172 2.02 -8.21 18.47
CA GLU A 172 1.91 -7.07 19.38
C GLU A 172 2.29 -5.73 18.72
N ALA A 173 2.90 -5.77 17.52
CA ALA A 173 3.22 -4.56 16.74
C ALA A 173 1.96 -3.80 16.30
N ILE A 174 0.85 -4.51 16.13
CA ILE A 174 -0.48 -3.90 15.97
C ILE A 174 -1.05 -3.69 17.37
N ASP A 175 -0.68 -2.60 17.99
CA ASP A 175 -1.12 -2.27 19.34
C ASP A 175 -2.64 -2.00 19.43
N ALA A 176 -3.16 -1.86 20.65
CA ALA A 176 -4.60 -1.69 20.87
C ALA A 176 -5.15 -0.39 20.24
N GLU A 177 -4.34 0.68 20.16
CA GLU A 177 -4.72 1.95 19.54
C GLU A 177 -4.82 1.80 18.02
N ALA A 178 -3.81 1.20 17.40
CA ALA A 178 -3.80 0.94 15.97
C ALA A 178 -4.96 0.01 15.55
N LEU A 179 -5.18 -1.06 16.31
CA LEU A 179 -6.31 -1.95 16.05
C LEU A 179 -7.64 -1.22 16.14
N ALA A 180 -7.85 -0.39 17.18
CA ALA A 180 -9.08 0.39 17.34
C ALA A 180 -9.30 1.38 16.19
N GLU A 181 -8.25 2.02 15.70
CA GLU A 181 -8.30 2.89 14.49
C GLU A 181 -8.78 2.10 13.28
N TYR A 182 -8.18 0.92 13.01
CA TYR A 182 -8.53 0.10 11.86
C TYR A 182 -9.94 -0.49 11.96
N VAL A 183 -10.32 -1.00 13.13
CA VAL A 183 -11.68 -1.50 13.38
C VAL A 183 -12.72 -0.39 13.18
N THR A 184 -12.45 0.81 13.70
CA THR A 184 -13.34 1.96 13.52
C THR A 184 -13.51 2.31 12.04
N ALA A 185 -12.39 2.36 11.30
CA ALA A 185 -12.39 2.67 9.87
C ALA A 185 -13.18 1.65 9.04
N PHE A 186 -13.02 0.36 9.33
CA PHE A 186 -13.70 -0.73 8.62
C PHE A 186 -15.11 -1.04 9.12
N SER A 187 -15.52 -0.51 10.25
CA SER A 187 -16.90 -0.62 10.75
C SER A 187 -17.89 0.31 10.02
N ASP A 188 -17.38 1.28 9.24
CA ASP A 188 -18.18 2.04 8.28
C ASP A 188 -18.54 1.12 7.10
N PRO A 189 -19.86 0.85 6.83
CA PRO A 189 -20.28 -0.03 5.74
C PRO A 189 -19.75 0.40 4.37
N ASP A 190 -19.68 1.70 4.11
CA ASP A 190 -19.21 2.24 2.83
C ASP A 190 -17.69 2.02 2.69
N ALA A 191 -16.91 2.11 3.79
CA ALA A 191 -15.48 1.79 3.77
C ALA A 191 -15.23 0.29 3.59
N LEU A 192 -16.00 -0.56 4.25
CA LEU A 192 -15.93 -2.00 4.04
C LEU A 192 -16.20 -2.34 2.58
N HIS A 193 -17.31 -1.86 2.01
CA HIS A 193 -17.66 -2.08 0.61
C HIS A 193 -16.56 -1.55 -0.33
N ALA A 194 -16.08 -0.33 -0.13
CA ALA A 194 -15.01 0.27 -0.93
C ALA A 194 -13.72 -0.57 -0.93
N SER A 195 -13.34 -1.11 0.24
CA SER A 195 -12.17 -1.98 0.36
C SER A 195 -12.32 -3.30 -0.42
N LEU A 196 -13.53 -3.82 -0.52
CA LEU A 196 -13.83 -5.01 -1.31
C LEU A 196 -13.87 -4.69 -2.81
N GLU A 197 -14.40 -3.53 -3.20
CA GLU A 197 -14.33 -3.05 -4.59
C GLU A 197 -12.90 -2.83 -5.08
N ASP A 198 -11.98 -2.42 -4.19
CA ASP A 198 -10.55 -2.34 -4.49
C ASP A 198 -9.98 -3.74 -4.90
N TYR A 199 -10.39 -4.83 -4.22
CA TYR A 199 -10.03 -6.19 -4.62
C TYR A 199 -10.68 -6.59 -5.94
N ARG A 200 -11.97 -6.28 -6.14
CA ARG A 200 -12.71 -6.58 -7.37
C ARG A 200 -12.09 -5.90 -8.58
N ALA A 201 -11.74 -4.61 -8.45
CA ALA A 201 -11.01 -3.88 -9.47
C ALA A 201 -9.62 -4.48 -9.76
N GLY A 202 -8.94 -4.99 -8.72
CA GLY A 202 -7.65 -5.66 -8.84
C GLY A 202 -7.66 -6.87 -9.77
N PHE A 203 -8.79 -7.58 -9.84
CA PHE A 203 -8.97 -8.75 -10.71
C PHE A 203 -9.53 -8.41 -12.11
N ARG A 204 -9.91 -7.17 -12.34
CA ARG A 204 -10.48 -6.70 -13.61
C ARG A 204 -9.61 -5.61 -14.22
N GLU A 205 -9.93 -4.36 -13.92
CA GLU A 205 -9.34 -3.18 -14.55
C GLU A 205 -7.81 -3.10 -14.34
N ASP A 206 -7.34 -3.43 -13.13
CA ASP A 206 -5.92 -3.36 -12.82
C ASP A 206 -5.13 -4.46 -13.53
N LEU A 207 -5.66 -5.70 -13.55
CA LEU A 207 -5.01 -6.81 -14.24
C LEU A 207 -4.96 -6.56 -15.76
N GLU A 208 -6.03 -6.01 -16.35
CA GLU A 208 -6.05 -5.63 -17.76
C GLU A 208 -5.00 -4.57 -18.09
N ALA A 209 -4.79 -3.61 -17.18
CA ALA A 209 -3.74 -2.60 -17.31
C ALA A 209 -2.34 -3.22 -17.23
N ASP A 210 -2.08 -4.09 -16.25
CA ASP A 210 -0.80 -4.79 -16.09
C ASP A 210 -0.48 -5.69 -17.28
N GLU A 211 -1.48 -6.39 -17.83
CA GLU A 211 -1.33 -7.20 -19.04
C GLU A 211 -1.03 -6.35 -20.28
N ARG A 212 -1.59 -5.15 -20.37
CA ARG A 212 -1.28 -4.20 -21.45
C ARG A 212 0.15 -3.73 -21.36
N ASP A 213 0.59 -3.28 -20.16
CA ASP A 213 1.95 -2.82 -19.95
C ASP A 213 2.98 -3.90 -20.27
N ALA A 214 2.70 -5.15 -19.88
CA ALA A 214 3.56 -6.29 -20.20
C ALA A 214 3.69 -6.52 -21.71
N ARG A 215 2.58 -6.40 -22.48
CA ARG A 215 2.60 -6.55 -23.93
C ARG A 215 3.33 -5.39 -24.63
N GLU A 216 3.23 -4.18 -24.10
CA GLU A 216 3.86 -2.98 -24.64
C GLU A 216 5.31 -2.79 -24.17
N GLY A 217 5.77 -3.60 -23.22
CA GLY A 217 7.10 -3.50 -22.62
C GLY A 217 7.28 -2.28 -21.74
N ASN A 218 6.19 -1.76 -21.18
CA ASN A 218 6.23 -0.63 -20.25
C ASN A 218 6.88 -1.07 -18.92
N ARG A 219 7.92 -0.33 -18.52
CA ARG A 219 8.70 -0.62 -17.30
C ARG A 219 9.02 0.65 -16.56
N LEU A 220 9.17 0.53 -15.25
CA LEU A 220 9.64 1.62 -14.39
C LEU A 220 11.09 1.99 -14.73
N ARG A 221 11.36 3.29 -14.97
CA ARG A 221 12.71 3.81 -15.24
C ARG A 221 13.34 4.53 -14.05
N LEU A 222 12.53 4.84 -13.05
CA LEU A 222 12.96 5.48 -11.81
C LEU A 222 13.62 4.47 -10.85
N PRO A 223 14.39 4.90 -9.83
CA PRO A 223 14.90 4.01 -8.81
C PRO A 223 13.78 3.32 -8.05
N LEU A 224 13.88 1.98 -7.93
CA LEU A 224 12.94 1.14 -7.20
C LEU A 224 13.64 0.45 -6.01
N LEU A 225 13.11 0.66 -4.81
CA LEU A 225 13.45 -0.09 -3.61
C LEU A 225 12.35 -1.09 -3.28
N LEU A 226 12.72 -2.33 -3.04
CA LEU A 226 11.82 -3.40 -2.59
C LEU A 226 12.18 -3.83 -1.19
N LEU A 227 11.21 -3.84 -0.28
CA LEU A 227 11.37 -4.40 1.07
C LEU A 227 10.28 -5.45 1.28
N TRP A 228 10.63 -6.59 1.87
CA TRP A 228 9.66 -7.66 2.16
C TRP A 228 9.99 -8.37 3.46
N GLY A 229 8.97 -8.95 4.10
CA GLY A 229 9.17 -9.71 5.34
C GLY A 229 9.87 -11.04 5.08
N ALA A 230 11.00 -11.28 5.74
CA ALA A 230 11.78 -12.51 5.58
C ALA A 230 11.01 -13.76 6.01
N GLN A 231 10.09 -13.63 6.97
CA GLN A 231 9.24 -14.71 7.47
C GLN A 231 7.82 -14.68 6.87
N GLY A 232 7.56 -13.75 5.93
CA GLY A 232 6.30 -13.62 5.18
C GLY A 232 6.22 -14.53 3.96
N GLY A 233 5.14 -14.39 3.21
CA GLY A 233 4.89 -15.16 1.98
C GLY A 233 5.95 -14.96 0.89
N LEU A 234 6.61 -13.81 0.86
CA LEU A 234 7.66 -13.47 -0.10
C LEU A 234 9.07 -13.86 0.36
N GLY A 235 9.26 -14.22 1.63
CA GLY A 235 10.58 -14.38 2.25
C GLY A 235 11.51 -15.39 1.57
N ARG A 236 10.97 -16.39 0.89
CA ARG A 236 11.72 -17.42 0.15
C ARG A 236 11.71 -17.23 -1.36
N GLY A 237 10.98 -16.23 -1.86
CA GLY A 237 10.81 -16.00 -3.29
C GLY A 237 11.93 -15.18 -3.92
N PRO A 238 12.09 -15.23 -5.24
CA PRO A 238 13.06 -14.46 -5.98
C PRO A 238 12.55 -13.03 -6.26
N VAL A 239 12.19 -12.28 -5.20
CA VAL A 239 11.51 -10.98 -5.29
C VAL A 239 12.21 -10.01 -6.25
N LEU A 240 13.52 -9.81 -6.08
CA LEU A 240 14.29 -8.90 -6.94
C LEU A 240 14.26 -9.35 -8.39
N ARG A 241 14.46 -10.65 -8.65
CA ARG A 241 14.48 -11.21 -9.99
C ARG A 241 13.15 -11.00 -10.73
N ILE A 242 12.03 -11.16 -10.04
CA ILE A 242 10.71 -10.91 -10.63
C ILE A 242 10.57 -9.43 -10.99
N TRP A 243 10.95 -8.52 -10.10
CA TRP A 243 10.82 -7.09 -10.35
C TRP A 243 11.80 -6.54 -11.41
N GLU A 244 12.91 -7.24 -11.70
CA GLU A 244 13.81 -6.90 -12.81
C GLU A 244 13.13 -6.93 -14.19
N ASP A 245 12.03 -7.67 -14.32
CA ASP A 245 11.23 -7.66 -15.53
C ASP A 245 10.29 -6.44 -15.62
N TYR A 246 10.04 -5.74 -14.50
CA TYR A 246 9.13 -4.60 -14.38
C TYR A 246 9.84 -3.25 -14.17
N ALA A 247 11.11 -3.25 -13.85
CA ALA A 247 11.89 -2.03 -13.58
C ALA A 247 13.35 -2.15 -14.02
N GLU A 248 13.95 -1.01 -14.40
CA GLU A 248 15.34 -0.96 -14.87
C GLU A 248 16.36 -0.87 -13.73
N ARG A 249 15.99 -0.28 -12.59
CA ARG A 249 16.89 0.01 -11.45
C ARG A 249 16.27 -0.51 -10.16
N VAL A 250 16.49 -1.78 -9.86
CA VAL A 250 15.91 -2.48 -8.71
C VAL A 250 16.96 -2.70 -7.64
N THR A 251 16.62 -2.33 -6.42
CA THR A 251 17.37 -2.67 -5.20
C THR A 251 16.39 -3.17 -4.15
N GLY A 252 16.86 -3.89 -3.13
CA GLY A 252 15.95 -4.30 -2.06
C GLY A 252 16.59 -5.23 -1.06
N ALA A 253 15.83 -5.53 0.00
CA ALA A 253 16.23 -6.43 1.07
C ALA A 253 15.02 -7.07 1.75
N ALA A 254 15.22 -8.29 2.24
CA ALA A 254 14.34 -8.91 3.20
C ALA A 254 14.51 -8.25 4.57
N ILE A 255 13.41 -8.04 5.29
CA ILE A 255 13.39 -7.51 6.65
C ILE A 255 13.22 -8.69 7.61
N GLU A 256 14.27 -8.96 8.41
CA GLU A 256 14.26 -10.04 9.39
C GLU A 256 13.27 -9.78 10.54
N ASP A 257 12.76 -10.85 11.14
CA ASP A 257 11.76 -10.82 12.22
C ASP A 257 10.48 -10.08 11.83
N CYS A 258 10.05 -10.27 10.58
CA CYS A 258 8.96 -9.55 9.95
C CYS A 258 8.21 -10.44 8.96
N LYS A 259 6.89 -10.29 8.91
CA LYS A 259 6.03 -10.83 7.86
C LYS A 259 5.51 -9.72 6.96
N HIS A 260 4.20 -9.43 7.07
CA HIS A 260 3.52 -8.57 6.09
C HIS A 260 3.48 -7.08 6.49
N PHE A 261 3.30 -6.77 7.78
CA PHE A 261 3.04 -5.40 8.24
C PHE A 261 4.34 -4.65 8.59
N LEU A 262 5.28 -4.58 7.64
CA LEU A 262 6.62 -4.05 7.82
C LEU A 262 6.69 -2.70 8.57
N PRO A 263 5.84 -1.71 8.25
CA PRO A 263 5.90 -0.40 8.90
C PRO A 263 5.60 -0.44 10.39
N GLU A 264 4.89 -1.45 10.84
CA GLU A 264 4.50 -1.63 12.23
C GLU A 264 5.36 -2.68 12.96
N GLU A 265 5.70 -3.77 12.28
CA GLU A 265 6.50 -4.85 12.86
C GLU A 265 7.97 -4.47 13.04
N GLN A 266 8.56 -3.80 12.05
CA GLN A 266 9.99 -3.46 12.04
C GLN A 266 10.25 -2.01 11.58
N PRO A 267 9.60 -0.99 12.20
CA PRO A 267 9.67 0.40 11.74
C PRO A 267 11.11 0.93 11.66
N GLN A 268 11.97 0.56 12.61
CA GLN A 268 13.36 1.03 12.64
C GLN A 268 14.21 0.44 11.50
N ARG A 269 13.95 -0.82 11.11
CA ARG A 269 14.65 -1.45 9.98
C ARG A 269 14.16 -0.83 8.66
N VAL A 270 12.85 -0.69 8.50
CA VAL A 270 12.25 -0.03 7.33
C VAL A 270 12.76 1.40 7.21
N LEU A 271 12.77 2.17 8.31
CA LEU A 271 13.25 3.55 8.34
C LEU A 271 14.71 3.67 7.84
N ARG A 272 15.61 2.79 8.28
CA ARG A 272 17.02 2.82 7.81
C ARG A 272 17.13 2.68 6.30
N HIS A 273 16.38 1.73 5.70
CA HIS A 273 16.38 1.53 4.26
C HIS A 273 15.78 2.73 3.52
N LEU A 274 14.65 3.25 4.00
CA LEU A 274 13.99 4.40 3.40
C LEU A 274 14.86 5.67 3.51
N THR A 275 15.47 5.94 4.66
CA THR A 275 16.35 7.11 4.83
C THR A 275 17.52 7.08 3.86
N HIS A 276 18.16 5.92 3.69
CA HIS A 276 19.26 5.78 2.72
C HIS A 276 18.76 5.97 1.28
N PHE A 277 17.65 5.35 0.92
CA PHE A 277 17.07 5.42 -0.42
C PHE A 277 16.59 6.82 -0.80
N LEU A 278 15.99 7.55 0.14
CA LEU A 278 15.47 8.90 -0.07
C LEU A 278 16.57 9.98 -0.09
N ALA A 279 17.73 9.71 0.51
CA ALA A 279 18.86 10.65 0.53
C ALA A 279 19.69 10.64 -0.76
N ALA A 280 19.66 9.55 -1.51
CA ALA A 280 20.38 9.39 -2.78
C ALA A 280 19.72 10.15 -3.91
#